data_d0c48e08b82c7625710951e1bec3d9a5
#
_entry.id   d0c48e08b82c7625710951e1bec3d9a5
#
_cell.length_a   1.000
_cell.length_b   1.000
_cell.length_c   1.000
_cell.angle_alpha   90.00
_cell.angle_beta   90.00
_cell.angle_gamma   90.00
#
_symmetry.space_group_name_H-M   'P 1'
#
loop_
_entity.id
_entity.type
_entity.pdbx_description
1 polymer ?
#
loop_
_entity_poly.entity_id
_entity_poly.type
_entity_poly.pdbx_seq_one_letter_code
_entity_poly.pdbx_strand_id
1 'polypeptide(L)'
;MYIEFDAANAITEVFVNGQYVGNHLGGYSRFRFNITNYVNLREENKVVVKVSNDKKDKRTYPDTADFTFFGGIYRSVRLIAVSKEHFQLNEMGSNGVFVTAIPKGHKAEVKVFCKLENISCGELQACYRKS
;
A
#
# COMPACT_ATOMS: atom_id res chain seq x y z
N MET A 1 7.75 -7.87 6.21
CA MET A 1 8.41 -6.84 5.38
C MET A 1 7.53 -6.53 4.19
N TYR A 2 7.43 -5.25 3.81
CA TYR A 2 6.60 -4.80 2.68
C TYR A 2 7.43 -3.94 1.73
N ILE A 3 7.09 -4.01 0.44
CA ILE A 3 7.50 -3.01 -0.55
C ILE A 3 6.30 -2.11 -0.85
N GLU A 4 6.49 -0.80 -0.74
CA GLU A 4 5.48 0.23 -0.96
C GLU A 4 5.84 1.09 -2.16
N PHE A 5 4.87 1.37 -2.99
CA PHE A 5 4.93 2.32 -4.08
C PHE A 5 3.94 3.45 -3.82
N ASP A 6 4.38 4.69 -3.87
CA ASP A 6 3.46 5.84 -3.77
C ASP A 6 2.63 6.00 -5.05
N ALA A 7 3.17 5.60 -6.19
CA ALA A 7 2.47 5.38 -7.46
C ALA A 7 3.40 4.80 -8.53
N ALA A 8 2.83 4.07 -9.47
CA ALA A 8 3.48 3.63 -10.71
C ALA A 8 2.42 3.48 -11.81
N ASN A 9 2.64 4.06 -12.99
CA ASN A 9 1.62 4.14 -14.04
C ASN A 9 1.89 3.16 -15.19
N ALA A 10 0.95 2.30 -15.52
CA ALA A 10 -0.42 2.11 -15.02
C ALA A 10 -0.64 0.70 -14.49
N ILE A 11 0.06 -0.29 -15.03
CA ILE A 11 -0.02 -1.70 -14.67
C ILE A 11 1.34 -2.10 -14.14
N THR A 12 1.39 -2.47 -12.86
CA THR A 12 2.64 -2.83 -12.18
C THR A 12 2.61 -4.30 -11.80
N GLU A 13 3.67 -5.02 -12.14
CA GLU A 13 3.92 -6.40 -11.70
C GLU A 13 5.23 -6.42 -10.91
N VAL A 14 5.23 -7.07 -9.75
CA VAL A 14 6.40 -7.14 -8.85
C VAL A 14 6.87 -8.57 -8.71
N PHE A 15 8.18 -8.74 -8.83
CA PHE A 15 8.89 -10.00 -8.64
C PHE A 15 10.01 -9.80 -7.63
N VAL A 16 10.19 -10.76 -6.72
CA VAL A 16 11.30 -10.79 -5.76
C VAL A 16 12.00 -12.14 -5.91
N ASN A 17 13.31 -12.11 -6.12
CA ASN A 17 14.14 -13.30 -6.33
C ASN A 17 13.59 -14.25 -7.42
N GLY A 18 13.05 -13.67 -8.49
CA GLY A 18 12.44 -14.40 -9.61
C GLY A 18 11.03 -14.92 -9.37
N GLN A 19 10.49 -14.77 -8.16
CA GLN A 19 9.13 -15.20 -7.82
C GLN A 19 8.14 -14.04 -8.00
N TYR A 20 6.99 -14.31 -8.62
CA TYR A 20 5.91 -13.34 -8.76
C TYR A 20 5.25 -13.07 -7.41
N VAL A 21 5.16 -11.80 -7.03
CA VAL A 21 4.57 -11.35 -5.75
C VAL A 21 3.14 -10.88 -5.95
N GLY A 22 2.88 -10.11 -7.00
CA GLY A 22 1.57 -9.57 -7.28
C GLY A 22 1.57 -8.48 -8.33
N ASN A 23 0.36 -7.95 -8.61
CA ASN A 23 0.18 -6.83 -9.52
C ASN A 23 -0.71 -5.75 -8.91
N HIS A 24 -0.59 -4.54 -9.44
CA HIS A 24 -1.45 -3.41 -9.16
C HIS A 24 -1.93 -2.78 -10.46
N LEU A 25 -3.21 -2.42 -10.50
CA LEU A 25 -3.84 -1.73 -11.62
C LEU A 25 -4.22 -0.31 -11.20
N GLY A 26 -3.75 0.66 -11.94
CA GLY A 26 -3.96 2.08 -11.66
C GLY A 26 -2.64 2.81 -11.41
N GLY A 27 -2.59 4.08 -11.82
CA GLY A 27 -1.35 4.84 -11.87
C GLY A 27 -1.12 5.82 -10.72
N TYR A 28 -2.12 6.11 -9.88
CA TYR A 28 -2.07 7.30 -9.02
C TYR A 28 -2.21 6.99 -7.52
N SER A 29 -2.65 5.77 -7.17
CA SER A 29 -2.82 5.35 -5.80
C SER A 29 -1.57 4.68 -5.23
N ARG A 30 -1.39 4.79 -3.92
CA ARG A 30 -0.41 4.02 -3.18
C ARG A 30 -0.83 2.56 -3.12
N PHE A 31 0.15 1.66 -3.24
CA PHE A 31 -0.06 0.23 -3.07
C PHE A 31 1.15 -0.43 -2.41
N ARG A 32 0.93 -1.60 -1.81
CA ARG A 32 1.94 -2.37 -1.11
C ARG A 32 1.83 -3.85 -1.43
N PHE A 33 2.96 -4.54 -1.32
CA PHE A 33 3.02 -6.00 -1.35
C PHE A 33 3.78 -6.50 -0.13
N ASN A 34 3.24 -7.53 0.53
CA ASN A 34 3.99 -8.26 1.55
C ASN A 34 5.02 -9.15 0.87
N ILE A 35 6.29 -8.87 1.12
CA ILE A 35 7.42 -9.61 0.53
C ILE A 35 8.14 -10.50 1.54
N THR A 36 7.59 -10.68 2.74
CA THR A 36 8.24 -11.40 3.84
C THR A 36 8.71 -12.80 3.43
N ASN A 37 7.89 -13.53 2.69
CA ASN A 37 8.18 -14.90 2.28
C ASN A 37 9.03 -15.00 1.00
N TYR A 38 9.40 -13.88 0.39
CA TYR A 38 10.14 -13.81 -0.87
C TYR A 38 11.58 -13.32 -0.68
N VAL A 39 11.90 -12.75 0.51
CA VAL A 39 13.20 -12.17 0.79
C VAL A 39 14.08 -13.10 1.63
N ASN A 40 15.37 -13.13 1.33
CA ASN A 40 16.42 -13.76 2.12
C ASN A 40 17.07 -12.70 3.01
N LEU A 41 16.90 -12.80 4.34
CA LEU A 41 17.36 -11.78 5.27
C LEU A 41 18.89 -11.67 5.40
N ARG A 42 19.65 -12.64 4.89
CA ARG A 42 21.11 -12.72 5.02
C ARG A 42 21.86 -12.63 3.70
N GLU A 43 21.13 -12.39 2.61
CA GLU A 43 21.69 -12.40 1.25
C GLU A 43 21.17 -11.19 0.48
N GLU A 44 21.77 -10.92 -0.65
CA GLU A 44 21.24 -9.95 -1.59
C GLU A 44 19.90 -10.41 -2.15
N ASN A 45 18.97 -9.47 -2.28
CA ASN A 45 17.67 -9.73 -2.85
C ASN A 45 17.48 -8.91 -4.12
N LYS A 46 17.02 -9.57 -5.17
CA LYS A 46 16.72 -8.93 -6.45
C LYS A 46 15.23 -8.62 -6.55
N VAL A 47 14.88 -7.35 -6.62
CA VAL A 47 13.51 -6.89 -6.89
C VAL A 47 13.42 -6.45 -8.34
N VAL A 48 12.46 -7.00 -9.08
CA VAL A 48 12.16 -6.62 -10.46
C VAL A 48 10.74 -6.08 -10.51
N VAL A 49 10.58 -4.87 -11.02
CA VAL A 49 9.28 -4.21 -11.17
C VAL A 49 9.06 -3.96 -12.65
N LYS A 50 8.03 -4.58 -13.20
CA LYS A 50 7.59 -4.36 -14.57
C LYS A 50 6.42 -3.39 -14.54
N VAL A 51 6.54 -2.27 -15.24
CA VAL A 51 5.48 -1.26 -15.32
C VAL A 51 5.11 -1.03 -16.79
N SER A 52 3.83 -1.10 -17.11
CA SER A 52 3.30 -0.86 -18.45
C SER A 52 2.24 0.23 -18.41
N ASN A 53 2.32 1.17 -19.37
CA ASN A 53 1.29 2.14 -19.68
C ASN A 53 0.75 1.93 -21.12
N ASP A 54 0.72 0.68 -21.59
CA ASP A 54 0.22 0.37 -22.94
C ASP A 54 -1.27 0.73 -23.05
N LYS A 55 -1.57 1.67 -23.94
CA LYS A 55 -2.94 2.16 -24.23
C LYS A 55 -3.88 1.08 -24.80
N LYS A 56 -3.33 -0.02 -25.30
CA LYS A 56 -4.11 -1.18 -25.75
C LYS A 56 -4.61 -2.04 -24.60
N ASP A 57 -4.01 -1.92 -23.43
CA ASP A 57 -4.43 -2.66 -22.25
C ASP A 57 -5.63 -1.96 -21.60
N LYS A 58 -6.79 -2.59 -21.68
CA LYS A 58 -8.06 -2.07 -21.18
C LYS A 58 -8.32 -2.37 -19.70
N ARG A 59 -7.35 -2.90 -18.99
CA ARG A 59 -7.47 -3.20 -17.53
C ARG A 59 -7.42 -1.96 -16.66
N THR A 60 -6.99 -0.83 -17.21
CA THR A 60 -6.95 0.46 -16.53
C THR A 60 -7.86 1.49 -17.20
N TYR A 61 -7.92 2.69 -16.65
CA TYR A 61 -8.65 3.81 -17.22
C TYR A 61 -8.05 4.21 -18.59
N PRO A 62 -8.88 4.75 -19.50
CA PRO A 62 -8.39 5.25 -20.77
C PRO A 62 -7.59 6.56 -20.59
N ASP A 63 -6.41 6.61 -21.20
CA ASP A 63 -5.56 7.80 -21.26
C ASP A 63 -6.06 8.77 -22.33
N THR A 64 -7.13 9.51 -22.04
CA THR A 64 -7.79 10.42 -22.98
C THR A 64 -7.84 11.85 -22.45
N ALA A 65 -6.71 12.42 -22.08
CA ALA A 65 -6.60 13.82 -21.72
C ALA A 65 -5.58 14.53 -22.60
N ASP A 66 -5.62 15.86 -22.60
CA ASP A 66 -4.74 16.73 -23.38
C ASP A 66 -3.38 17.00 -22.69
N PHE A 67 -2.98 16.13 -21.77
CA PHE A 67 -1.65 16.14 -21.15
C PHE A 67 -0.98 14.76 -21.28
N THR A 68 0.35 14.76 -21.11
CA THR A 68 1.15 13.53 -21.23
C THR A 68 0.97 12.62 -20.02
N PHE A 69 0.63 11.36 -20.27
CA PHE A 69 0.64 10.30 -19.27
C PHE A 69 2.01 9.62 -19.26
N PHE A 70 2.82 9.96 -18.27
CA PHE A 70 4.13 9.33 -18.08
C PHE A 70 3.95 7.92 -17.53
N GLY A 71 4.62 6.94 -18.16
CA GLY A 71 4.71 5.56 -17.68
C GLY A 71 5.82 5.36 -16.65
N GLY A 72 5.81 4.22 -15.99
CA GLY A 72 6.85 3.80 -15.06
C GLY A 72 6.62 4.24 -13.61
N ILE A 73 7.69 4.13 -12.81
CA ILE A 73 7.69 4.53 -11.41
C ILE A 73 8.07 6.01 -11.35
N TYR A 74 7.15 6.88 -10.99
CA TYR A 74 7.35 8.33 -10.96
C TYR A 74 7.23 8.93 -9.55
N ARG A 75 6.98 8.09 -8.54
CA ARG A 75 6.97 8.46 -7.12
C ARG A 75 7.86 7.52 -6.31
N SER A 76 7.98 7.79 -5.02
CA SER A 76 8.86 7.03 -4.13
C SER A 76 8.49 5.56 -4.02
N VAL A 77 9.54 4.74 -3.87
CA VAL A 77 9.43 3.33 -3.49
C VAL A 77 10.13 3.15 -2.15
N ARG A 78 9.52 2.41 -1.22
CA ARG A 78 10.05 2.19 0.13
C ARG A 78 9.99 0.73 0.51
N LEU A 79 10.96 0.30 1.30
CA LEU A 79 10.88 -0.94 2.07
C LEU A 79 10.42 -0.59 3.48
N ILE A 80 9.41 -1.33 3.96
CA ILE A 80 8.83 -1.14 5.30
C ILE A 80 9.06 -2.42 6.09
N ALA A 81 9.86 -2.32 7.15
CA ALA A 81 10.00 -3.37 8.13
C ALA A 81 9.09 -3.04 9.32
N VAL A 82 8.33 -4.03 9.77
CA VAL A 82 7.44 -3.92 10.93
C VAL A 82 7.67 -5.08 11.89
N SER A 83 7.27 -4.92 13.13
CA SER A 83 7.22 -6.00 14.12
C SER A 83 6.27 -7.11 13.68
N LYS A 84 6.31 -8.26 14.35
CA LYS A 84 5.39 -9.37 14.06
C LYS A 84 3.95 -8.93 14.26
N GLU A 85 3.65 -8.33 15.40
CA GLU A 85 2.37 -7.67 15.68
C GLU A 85 2.43 -6.24 15.14
N HIS A 86 1.51 -5.88 14.27
CA HIS A 86 1.45 -4.56 13.66
C HIS A 86 0.05 -4.24 13.09
N PHE A 87 -0.18 -2.97 12.80
CA PHE A 87 -1.36 -2.57 12.03
C PHE A 87 -1.30 -3.15 10.62
N GLN A 88 -2.44 -3.63 10.14
CA GLN A 88 -2.54 -4.22 8.81
C GLN A 88 -2.16 -3.20 7.73
N LEU A 89 -1.23 -3.56 6.87
CA LEU A 89 -0.70 -2.67 5.81
C LEU A 89 -1.15 -3.04 4.40
N ASN A 90 -1.86 -4.17 4.23
CA ASN A 90 -2.18 -4.74 2.92
C ASN A 90 -3.45 -4.15 2.28
N GLU A 91 -4.26 -3.40 3.00
CA GLU A 91 -5.55 -2.96 2.50
C GLU A 91 -5.45 -1.60 1.83
N MET A 92 -5.57 -1.56 0.51
CA MET A 92 -5.61 -0.33 -0.32
C MET A 92 -4.49 0.68 -0.01
N GLY A 93 -3.31 0.23 0.39
CA GLY A 93 -2.21 1.12 0.81
C GLY A 93 -2.49 1.91 2.09
N SER A 94 -3.51 1.54 2.88
CA SER A 94 -3.84 2.17 4.16
C SER A 94 -2.84 1.80 5.24
N ASN A 95 -2.91 2.49 6.37
CA ASN A 95 -2.10 2.17 7.56
C ASN A 95 -2.87 1.32 8.59
N GLY A 96 -3.96 0.68 8.18
CA GLY A 96 -4.78 -0.16 9.06
C GLY A 96 -5.60 0.60 10.10
N VAL A 97 -5.63 1.93 10.04
CA VAL A 97 -6.40 2.79 10.94
C VAL A 97 -7.39 3.61 10.11
N PHE A 98 -8.67 3.49 10.44
CA PHE A 98 -9.78 4.15 9.75
C PHE A 98 -10.52 5.03 10.73
N VAL A 99 -10.64 6.31 10.41
CA VAL A 99 -11.28 7.32 11.25
C VAL A 99 -12.52 7.85 10.55
N THR A 100 -13.66 7.78 11.24
CA THR A 100 -14.92 8.36 10.77
C THR A 100 -15.38 9.41 11.78
N ALA A 101 -15.53 10.65 11.33
CA ALA A 101 -16.07 11.73 12.14
C ALA A 101 -17.51 12.04 11.70
N ILE A 102 -18.44 11.99 12.65
CA ILE A 102 -19.86 12.30 12.44
C ILE A 102 -20.17 13.60 13.17
N PRO A 103 -20.37 14.73 12.47
CA PRO A 103 -20.68 16.01 13.10
C PRO A 103 -22.04 15.98 13.82
N LYS A 104 -22.09 16.56 15.02
CA LYS A 104 -23.31 16.74 15.84
C LYS A 104 -23.32 18.16 16.42
N GLY A 105 -23.77 19.14 15.63
CA GLY A 105 -23.72 20.55 16.00
C GLY A 105 -22.29 21.05 16.18
N HIS A 106 -21.92 21.50 17.37
CA HIS A 106 -20.57 21.98 17.73
C HIS A 106 -19.64 20.85 18.23
N LYS A 107 -20.09 19.60 18.17
CA LYS A 107 -19.33 18.41 18.57
C LYS A 107 -19.26 17.41 17.41
N ALA A 108 -18.38 16.45 17.52
CA ALA A 108 -18.34 15.31 16.60
C ALA A 108 -18.22 14.01 17.40
N GLU A 109 -18.90 12.98 16.92
CA GLU A 109 -18.64 11.59 17.33
C GLU A 109 -17.54 11.04 16.43
N VAL A 110 -16.44 10.61 17.01
CA VAL A 110 -15.30 10.05 16.26
C VAL A 110 -15.24 8.55 16.52
N LYS A 111 -15.37 7.77 15.44
CA LYS A 111 -15.17 6.32 15.47
C LYS A 111 -13.82 6.00 14.86
N VAL A 112 -13.01 5.25 15.59
CA VAL A 112 -11.71 4.75 15.11
C VAL A 112 -11.79 3.25 15.02
N PHE A 113 -11.52 2.72 13.84
CA PHE A 113 -11.44 1.29 13.58
C PHE A 113 -10.01 0.94 13.18
N CYS A 114 -9.43 -0.05 13.87
CA CYS A 114 -8.05 -0.50 13.63
C CYS A 114 -8.05 -1.96 13.21
N LYS A 115 -7.30 -2.27 12.15
CA LYS A 115 -7.00 -3.65 11.75
C LYS A 115 -5.58 -3.99 12.18
N LEU A 116 -5.43 -5.14 12.83
CA LEU A 116 -4.17 -5.62 13.39
C LEU A 116 -3.83 -7.00 12.79
N GLU A 117 -2.55 -7.27 12.60
CA GLU A 117 -2.04 -8.56 12.12
C GLU A 117 -1.22 -9.26 13.21
N ASN A 118 -1.33 -10.60 13.25
CA ASN A 118 -0.56 -11.50 14.14
C ASN A 118 -0.74 -11.25 15.64
N ILE A 119 -1.86 -10.66 16.06
CA ILE A 119 -2.16 -10.49 17.49
C ILE A 119 -2.83 -11.75 18.01
N SER A 120 -2.21 -12.37 18.99
CA SER A 120 -2.65 -13.62 19.58
C SER A 120 -3.57 -13.46 20.80
N CYS A 121 -3.90 -12.31 21.24
CA CYS A 121 -4.80 -11.84 22.30
C CYS A 121 -4.11 -10.73 23.11
N GLY A 122 -4.76 -9.62 23.29
CA GLY A 122 -4.21 -8.52 24.07
C GLY A 122 -5.18 -7.36 24.17
N GLU A 123 -5.04 -6.59 25.23
CA GLU A 123 -5.80 -5.37 25.44
C GLU A 123 -5.17 -4.22 24.65
N LEU A 124 -5.95 -3.56 23.82
CA LEU A 124 -5.54 -2.34 23.11
C LEU A 124 -5.86 -1.13 24.00
N GLN A 125 -4.84 -0.50 24.53
CA GLN A 125 -4.99 0.76 25.27
C GLN A 125 -4.85 1.93 24.30
N ALA A 126 -5.97 2.63 24.00
CA ALA A 126 -5.97 3.85 23.22
C ALA A 126 -5.81 5.06 24.14
N CYS A 127 -4.70 5.79 23.99
CA CYS A 127 -4.50 7.07 24.66
C CYS A 127 -4.90 8.21 23.71
N TYR A 128 -5.86 9.06 24.10
CA TYR A 128 -6.14 10.30 23.39
C TYR A 128 -5.71 11.50 24.24
N ARG A 129 -5.15 12.51 23.60
CA ARG A 129 -4.82 13.79 24.24
C ARG A 129 -5.84 14.83 23.82
N LYS A 130 -6.54 15.41 24.78
CA LYS A 130 -7.36 16.59 24.54
C LYS A 130 -6.44 17.82 24.64
N SER A 131 -6.31 18.58 23.59
CA SER A 131 -5.70 19.91 23.60
C SER A 131 -6.72 20.96 23.98
#